data_8138bd4376fcf347ba106cd85069ff03
#
_entry.id   8138bd4376fcf347ba106cd85069ff03
#
_cell.length_a   1.000
_cell.length_b   1.000
_cell.length_c   1.000
_cell.angle_alpha   90.00
_cell.angle_beta   90.00
_cell.angle_gamma   90.00
#
_symmetry.space_group_name_H-M   'P 1'
#
loop_
_entity.id
_entity.type
_entity.pdbx_description
1 polymer ?
#
loop_
_entity_poly.entity_id
_entity_poly.type
_entity_poly.pdbx_seq_one_letter_code
_entity_poly.pdbx_strand_id
1 'polypeptide(L)'
;LVAPYAGKMVDRYPREVAIRVACIFVFISMTIYSTTQNVYLITFAFVIPIYMTYFLGARSIVADVVPYQLRARTMGLLSSFSLLGSGFGSILVGELLIHFEYQTVFSIGALIALAAVAMCWKKF
;
A
#
# COMPACT_ATOMS: atom_id res chain seq x y z
N LEU A 1 -14.72 -8.19 -7.50
CA LEU A 1 -15.31 -9.25 -6.63
C LEU A 1 -14.75 -9.24 -5.19
N VAL A 2 -13.58 -8.65 -4.92
CA VAL A 2 -12.94 -8.69 -3.59
C VAL A 2 -13.27 -7.46 -2.73
N ALA A 3 -13.68 -6.35 -3.34
CA ALA A 3 -14.01 -5.10 -2.64
C ALA A 3 -15.02 -5.25 -1.47
N PRO A 4 -16.12 -6.02 -1.58
CA PRO A 4 -17.07 -6.18 -0.48
C PRO A 4 -16.50 -6.97 0.71
N TYR A 5 -15.53 -7.87 0.47
CA TYR A 5 -14.86 -8.59 1.55
C TYR A 5 -13.85 -7.71 2.30
N ALA A 6 -13.12 -6.88 1.57
CA ALA A 6 -12.20 -5.91 2.17
C ALA A 6 -12.96 -4.88 3.02
N GLY A 7 -14.12 -4.40 2.57
CA GLY A 7 -15.01 -3.53 3.35
C GLY A 7 -15.44 -4.17 4.67
N LYS A 8 -15.92 -5.42 4.63
CA LYS A 8 -16.31 -6.16 5.84
C LYS A 8 -15.17 -6.40 6.82
N MET A 9 -13.94 -6.58 6.33
CA MET A 9 -12.76 -6.69 7.19
C MET A 9 -12.46 -5.36 7.91
N VAL A 10 -12.53 -4.25 7.20
CA VAL A 10 -12.27 -2.91 7.78
C VAL A 10 -13.33 -2.55 8.83
N ASP A 11 -14.59 -2.95 8.64
CA ASP A 11 -15.67 -2.69 9.59
C ASP A 11 -15.61 -3.58 10.86
N ARG A 12 -14.97 -4.74 10.75
CA ARG A 12 -14.94 -5.74 11.84
C ARG A 12 -13.72 -5.62 12.76
N TYR A 13 -12.64 -4.98 12.28
CA TYR A 13 -11.40 -4.81 13.04
C TYR A 13 -11.09 -3.33 13.26
N PRO A 14 -10.37 -2.99 14.36
CA PRO A 14 -9.84 -1.63 14.53
C PRO A 14 -9.09 -1.21 13.27
N ARG A 15 -9.35 -0.02 12.77
CA ARG A 15 -8.82 0.51 11.49
C ARG A 15 -7.31 0.52 11.41
N GLU A 16 -6.67 0.64 12.57
CA GLU A 16 -5.22 0.53 12.72
C GLU A 16 -4.70 -0.86 12.32
N VAL A 17 -5.45 -1.91 12.64
CA VAL A 17 -5.11 -3.29 12.26
C VAL A 17 -5.17 -3.48 10.75
N ALA A 18 -6.15 -2.86 10.08
CA ALA A 18 -6.26 -2.94 8.63
C ALA A 18 -5.03 -2.33 7.93
N ILE A 19 -4.52 -1.19 8.42
CA ILE A 19 -3.30 -0.57 7.88
C ILE A 19 -2.07 -1.44 8.15
N ARG A 20 -1.93 -1.99 9.36
CA ARG A 20 -0.80 -2.90 9.68
C ARG A 20 -0.80 -4.12 8.78
N VAL A 21 -1.95 -4.75 8.62
CA VAL A 21 -2.12 -5.91 7.73
C VAL A 21 -1.78 -5.53 6.28
N ALA A 22 -2.26 -4.39 5.80
CA ALA A 22 -1.94 -3.91 4.46
C ALA A 22 -0.43 -3.70 4.27
N CYS A 23 0.26 -3.08 5.22
CA CYS A 23 1.71 -2.89 5.16
C CYS A 23 2.48 -4.22 5.13
N ILE A 24 2.07 -5.21 5.93
CA ILE A 24 2.67 -6.54 5.94
C ILE A 24 2.49 -7.21 4.57
N PHE A 25 1.30 -7.15 4.01
CA PHE A 25 1.03 -7.72 2.68
C PHE A 25 1.85 -7.03 1.59
N VAL A 26 1.98 -5.70 1.61
CA VAL A 26 2.85 -4.97 0.67
C VAL A 26 4.29 -5.45 0.78
N PHE A 27 4.79 -5.62 1.99
CA PHE A 27 6.14 -6.16 2.22
C PHE A 27 6.29 -7.57 1.64
N ILE A 28 5.33 -8.46 1.89
CA ILE A 28 5.34 -9.83 1.34
C ILE A 28 5.33 -9.79 -0.20
N SER A 29 4.47 -8.98 -0.81
CA SER A 29 4.40 -8.87 -2.27
C SER A 29 5.70 -8.33 -2.87
N MET A 30 6.30 -7.30 -2.29
CA MET A 30 7.58 -6.77 -2.74
C MET A 30 8.71 -7.78 -2.61
N THR A 31 8.70 -8.60 -1.54
CA THR A 31 9.67 -9.68 -1.36
C THR A 31 9.48 -10.77 -2.42
N ILE A 32 8.26 -11.15 -2.74
CA ILE A 32 7.96 -12.10 -3.82
C ILE A 32 8.48 -11.57 -5.15
N TYR A 33 8.22 -10.30 -5.47
CA TYR A 33 8.71 -9.69 -6.71
C TYR A 33 10.24 -9.63 -6.80
N SER A 34 10.94 -9.47 -5.67
CA SER A 34 12.41 -9.42 -5.66
C SER A 34 13.08 -10.78 -5.79
N THR A 35 12.40 -11.87 -5.34
CA THR A 35 13.02 -13.20 -5.26
C THR A 35 12.59 -14.15 -6.37
N THR A 36 11.45 -13.91 -7.01
CA THR A 36 10.82 -14.87 -7.92
C THR A 36 10.81 -14.36 -9.36
N GLN A 37 11.22 -15.21 -10.30
CA GLN A 37 11.05 -14.99 -11.74
C GLN A 37 9.83 -15.75 -12.31
N ASN A 38 9.08 -16.45 -11.46
CA ASN A 38 7.94 -17.21 -11.88
C ASN A 38 6.73 -16.29 -12.11
N VAL A 39 6.31 -16.17 -13.37
CA VAL A 39 5.20 -15.32 -13.80
C VAL A 39 3.90 -15.62 -13.05
N TYR A 40 3.64 -16.87 -12.74
CA TYR A 40 2.42 -17.27 -12.01
C TYR A 40 2.40 -16.74 -10.57
N LEU A 41 3.53 -16.80 -9.86
CA LEU A 41 3.65 -16.26 -8.51
C LEU A 41 3.58 -14.73 -8.50
N ILE A 42 4.20 -14.08 -9.48
CA ILE A 42 4.12 -12.63 -9.65
C ILE A 42 2.66 -12.20 -9.91
N THR A 43 1.97 -12.90 -10.80
CA THR A 43 0.56 -12.62 -11.11
C THR A 43 -0.33 -12.86 -9.89
N PHE A 44 -0.10 -13.92 -9.14
CA PHE A 44 -0.84 -14.20 -7.91
C PHE A 44 -0.63 -13.12 -6.85
N ALA A 45 0.61 -12.68 -6.64
CA ALA A 45 0.92 -11.59 -5.72
C ALA A 45 0.29 -10.26 -6.14
N PHE A 46 0.12 -10.02 -7.44
CA PHE A 46 -0.56 -8.83 -7.98
C PHE A 46 -2.08 -8.88 -7.80
N VAL A 47 -2.67 -10.07 -7.86
CA VAL A 47 -4.13 -10.27 -7.73
C VAL A 47 -4.58 -10.11 -6.28
N ILE A 48 -3.69 -10.27 -5.29
CA ILE A 48 -4.04 -10.01 -3.88
C ILE A 48 -4.35 -8.51 -3.73
N PRO A 49 -5.57 -8.13 -3.35
CA PRO A 49 -6.02 -6.73 -3.36
C PRO A 49 -5.51 -5.93 -2.15
N ILE A 50 -4.22 -5.90 -1.98
CA ILE A 50 -3.50 -5.23 -0.89
C ILE A 50 -3.74 -3.72 -0.93
N TYR A 51 -3.75 -3.18 -2.14
CA TYR A 51 -3.95 -1.76 -2.39
C TYR A 51 -5.32 -1.28 -1.92
N MET A 52 -6.36 -2.09 -2.12
CA MET A 52 -7.72 -1.78 -1.68
C MET A 52 -7.83 -1.69 -0.16
N THR A 53 -7.19 -2.58 0.58
CA THR A 53 -7.24 -2.59 2.04
C THR A 53 -6.56 -1.35 2.63
N TYR A 54 -5.40 -0.95 2.10
CA TYR A 54 -4.71 0.27 2.51
C TYR A 54 -5.57 1.52 2.23
N PHE A 55 -6.13 1.62 1.03
CA PHE A 55 -6.89 2.77 0.60
C PHE A 55 -8.21 2.94 1.38
N LEU A 56 -8.89 1.85 1.67
CA LEU A 56 -10.10 1.83 2.50
C LEU A 56 -9.77 2.18 3.96
N GLY A 57 -8.69 1.64 4.52
CA GLY A 57 -8.23 1.96 5.86
C GLY A 57 -7.90 3.44 6.04
N ALA A 58 -7.12 4.03 5.13
CA ALA A 58 -6.76 5.43 5.19
C ALA A 58 -7.99 6.36 5.08
N ARG A 59 -8.89 6.09 4.16
CA ARG A 59 -10.14 6.85 4.01
C ARG A 59 -11.05 6.75 5.23
N SER A 60 -11.12 5.58 5.82
CA SER A 60 -11.92 5.32 7.02
C SER A 60 -11.40 6.12 8.20
N ILE A 61 -10.08 6.21 8.41
CA ILE A 61 -9.46 7.05 9.46
C ILE A 61 -9.79 8.52 9.24
N VAL A 62 -9.67 9.01 8.01
CA VAL A 62 -10.04 10.41 7.70
C VAL A 62 -11.50 10.68 8.02
N ALA A 63 -12.38 9.74 7.72
CA ALA A 63 -13.81 9.88 8.02
C ALA A 63 -14.11 9.98 9.53
N ASP A 64 -13.28 9.39 10.39
CA ASP A 64 -13.47 9.42 11.85
C ASP A 64 -12.85 10.62 12.53
N VAL A 65 -11.63 10.96 12.11
CA VAL A 65 -10.82 11.98 12.78
C VAL A 65 -11.18 13.40 12.31
N VAL A 66 -11.68 13.53 11.07
CA VAL A 66 -11.93 14.82 10.44
C VAL A 66 -13.40 15.23 10.58
N PRO A 67 -13.71 16.46 11.05
CA PRO A 67 -15.07 17.00 11.08
C PRO A 67 -15.73 16.93 9.69
N TYR A 68 -17.05 16.66 9.68
CA TYR A 68 -17.80 16.46 8.43
C TYR A 68 -17.56 17.54 7.37
N GLN A 69 -17.48 18.80 7.79
CA GLN A 69 -17.29 19.96 6.90
C GLN A 69 -15.93 19.96 6.14
N LEU A 70 -14.90 19.31 6.71
CA LEU A 70 -13.56 19.26 6.14
C LEU A 70 -13.24 17.92 5.46
N ARG A 71 -14.12 16.92 5.57
CA ARG A 71 -13.88 15.57 5.04
C ARG A 71 -13.60 15.57 3.54
N ALA A 72 -14.42 16.27 2.75
CA ALA A 72 -14.25 16.33 1.30
C ALA A 72 -12.88 16.93 0.93
N ARG A 73 -12.47 18.01 1.59
CA ARG A 73 -11.18 18.66 1.36
C ARG A 73 -10.02 17.74 1.74
N THR A 74 -10.09 17.09 2.89
CA THR A 74 -9.05 16.16 3.37
C THR A 74 -8.95 14.92 2.48
N MET A 75 -10.08 14.39 2.01
CA MET A 75 -10.09 13.28 1.05
C MET A 75 -9.48 13.68 -0.30
N GLY A 76 -9.76 14.90 -0.77
CA GLY A 76 -9.14 15.45 -1.98
C GLY A 76 -7.62 15.56 -1.83
N LEU A 77 -7.14 16.11 -0.72
CA LEU A 77 -5.70 16.19 -0.42
C LEU A 77 -5.06 14.80 -0.35
N LEU A 78 -5.66 13.84 0.35
CA LEU A 78 -5.16 12.47 0.43
C LEU A 78 -5.03 11.85 -0.96
N SER A 79 -6.04 12.01 -1.81
CA SER A 79 -6.01 11.51 -3.19
C SER A 79 -4.94 12.20 -4.03
N SER A 80 -4.77 13.52 -3.90
CA SER A 80 -3.74 14.28 -4.62
C SER A 80 -2.33 13.84 -4.21
N PHE A 81 -2.06 13.68 -2.91
CA PHE A 81 -0.78 13.17 -2.44
C PHE A 81 -0.51 11.74 -2.90
N SER A 82 -1.54 10.89 -2.93
CA SER A 82 -1.41 9.51 -3.43
C SER A 82 -1.07 9.49 -4.92
N LEU A 83 -1.70 10.34 -5.72
CA LEU A 83 -1.41 10.46 -7.16
C LEU A 83 -0.01 11.02 -7.42
N LEU A 84 0.39 12.05 -6.68
CA LEU A 84 1.75 12.60 -6.77
C LEU A 84 2.79 11.53 -6.38
N GLY A 85 2.58 10.84 -5.26
CA GLY A 85 3.47 9.76 -4.82
C GLY A 85 3.56 8.62 -5.84
N SER A 86 2.44 8.24 -6.45
CA SER A 86 2.42 7.24 -7.53
C SER A 86 3.17 7.73 -8.78
N GLY A 87 2.96 8.96 -9.20
CA GLY A 87 3.65 9.54 -10.36
C GLY A 87 5.15 9.61 -10.16
N PHE A 88 5.61 10.21 -9.06
CA PHE A 88 7.03 10.27 -8.72
C PHE A 88 7.64 8.87 -8.51
N GLY A 89 6.92 7.97 -7.85
CA GLY A 89 7.35 6.59 -7.67
C GLY A 89 7.56 5.86 -8.99
N SER A 90 6.65 6.04 -9.95
CA SER A 90 6.77 5.43 -11.28
C SER A 90 7.99 5.97 -12.06
N ILE A 91 8.26 7.27 -11.99
CA ILE A 91 9.43 7.87 -12.62
C ILE A 91 10.72 7.34 -11.99
N LEU A 92 10.80 7.31 -10.66
CA LEU A 92 11.96 6.78 -9.94
C LEU A 92 12.20 5.31 -10.24
N VAL A 93 11.17 4.49 -10.25
CA VAL A 93 11.28 3.07 -10.58
C VAL A 93 11.71 2.89 -12.03
N GLY A 94 11.17 3.67 -12.97
CA GLY A 94 11.57 3.65 -14.37
C GLY A 94 13.06 3.96 -14.53
N GLU A 95 13.56 5.01 -13.87
CA GLU A 95 14.98 5.39 -13.91
C GLU A 95 15.89 4.32 -13.28
N LEU A 96 15.48 3.77 -12.14
CA LEU A 96 16.25 2.71 -11.49
C LEU A 96 16.32 1.43 -12.34
N LEU A 97 15.27 1.09 -13.08
CA LEU A 97 15.24 -0.08 -13.96
C LEU A 97 16.16 0.05 -15.18
N ILE A 98 16.57 1.26 -15.56
CA ILE A 98 17.56 1.48 -16.61
C ILE A 98 18.96 1.09 -16.12
N HIS A 99 19.27 1.30 -14.85
CA HIS A 99 20.60 1.13 -14.27
C HIS A 99 20.78 -0.15 -13.46
N PHE A 100 19.68 -0.73 -12.95
CA PHE A 100 19.69 -1.89 -12.06
C PHE A 100 18.73 -2.97 -12.56
N GLU A 101 19.07 -4.22 -12.22
CA GLU A 101 18.15 -5.34 -12.46
C GLU A 101 16.85 -5.18 -11.68
N TYR A 102 15.74 -5.64 -12.25
CA TYR A 102 14.43 -5.50 -11.64
C TYR A 102 14.36 -6.06 -10.20
N GLN A 103 15.09 -7.15 -9.92
CA GLN A 103 15.14 -7.75 -8.59
C GLN A 103 15.72 -6.79 -7.54
N THR A 104 16.77 -6.04 -7.91
CA THR A 104 17.38 -5.03 -7.05
C THR A 104 16.41 -3.89 -6.74
N VAL A 105 15.67 -3.44 -7.74
CA VAL A 105 14.67 -2.37 -7.57
C VAL A 105 13.55 -2.80 -6.63
N PHE A 106 13.04 -4.02 -6.80
CA PHE A 106 12.00 -4.55 -5.89
C PHE A 106 12.54 -4.86 -4.49
N SER A 107 13.81 -5.22 -4.35
CA SER A 107 14.47 -5.35 -3.03
C SER A 107 14.52 -4.03 -2.29
N ILE A 108 14.83 -2.93 -2.97
CA ILE A 108 14.76 -1.58 -2.39
C ILE A 108 13.32 -1.25 -1.97
N GLY A 109 12.34 -1.56 -2.80
CA GLY A 109 10.93 -1.41 -2.47
C GLY A 109 10.52 -2.23 -1.23
N ALA A 110 11.03 -3.45 -1.08
CA ALA A 110 10.80 -4.30 0.09
C ALA A 110 11.40 -3.69 1.36
N LEU A 111 12.59 -3.09 1.30
CA LEU A 111 13.20 -2.40 2.43
C LEU A 111 12.39 -1.17 2.86
N ILE A 112 11.89 -0.39 1.90
CA ILE A 112 11.02 0.76 2.18
C ILE A 112 9.72 0.28 2.82
N ALA A 113 9.12 -0.80 2.31
CA ALA A 113 7.92 -1.39 2.89
C ALA A 113 8.16 -1.91 4.32
N LEU A 114 9.32 -2.52 4.59
CA LEU A 114 9.71 -2.94 5.92
C LEU A 114 9.83 -1.76 6.89
N ALA A 115 10.44 -0.66 6.45
CA ALA A 115 10.50 0.56 7.24
C ALA A 115 9.10 1.11 7.55
N ALA A 116 8.18 1.09 6.59
CA ALA A 116 6.79 1.49 6.79
C ALA A 116 6.09 0.59 7.81
N VAL A 117 6.28 -0.74 7.76
CA VAL A 117 5.77 -1.69 8.76
C VAL A 117 6.30 -1.34 10.15
N ALA A 118 7.60 -1.10 10.29
CA ALA A 118 8.22 -0.75 11.57
C ALA A 118 7.66 0.57 12.14
N MET A 119 7.45 1.57 11.28
CA MET A 119 6.84 2.85 11.68
C MET A 119 5.39 2.68 12.14
N CYS A 120 4.59 1.90 11.43
CA CYS A 120 3.22 1.59 11.82
C CYS A 120 3.15 0.83 13.14
N TRP A 121 4.14 -0.03 13.41
CA TRP A 121 4.19 -0.79 14.67
C TRP A 121 4.52 0.08 15.88
N LYS A 122 5.34 1.11 15.68
CA LYS A 122 5.80 2.00 16.76
C LYS A 122 4.77 3.09 17.12
N LYS A 123 3.93 3.50 16.16
CA LYS A 123 2.96 4.61 16.36
C LYS A 123 1.54 4.14 16.70
N PHE A 124 1.21 2.95 16.40
CA PHE A 124 -0.09 2.34 16.64
C PHE A 124 0.10 1.06 17.49
#